data_10f980fd92a28f21fe1efd69b5633732
#
_entry.id   10f980fd92a28f21fe1efd69b5633732
#
_cell.length_a   1.000
_cell.length_b   1.000
_cell.length_c   1.000
_cell.angle_alpha   90.00
_cell.angle_beta   90.00
_cell.angle_gamma   90.00
#
_symmetry.space_group_name_H-M   'P 1'
#
loop_
_entity.id
_entity.type
_entity.pdbx_description
1 polymer ?
#
loop_
_entity_poly.entity_id
_entity_poly.type
_entity_poly.pdbx_seq_one_letter_code
_entity_poly.pdbx_strand_id
1 'polypeptide(L)'
;MCLVFYRLFFVFIRHLKAKPCSHTSESEALLAAATTAFAYLPDVCFFAKDKAGRFIAANPAFLKLCGLSDLNDLFGKTDLDFFPKKRAQLYMHDDRKVVETGVKLENQMEPMPFGKSNTALIMTTKFPLLSAVGRILGLAGIARNLLETSVQSSEMNEFAKTIDHIERF
;
A
#
# COMPACT_ATOMS: atom_id res chain seq x y z
N MET A 1 30.63 8.12 19.82
CA MET A 1 29.69 8.69 18.84
C MET A 1 28.65 7.65 18.39
N CYS A 2 28.38 6.63 19.19
CA CYS A 2 27.49 5.48 18.84
C CYS A 2 26.22 5.37 19.73
N LEU A 3 26.06 6.24 20.71
CA LEU A 3 24.95 6.19 21.70
C LEU A 3 23.73 7.06 21.35
N VAL A 4 23.84 7.95 20.38
CA VAL A 4 22.75 8.88 20.01
C VAL A 4 21.78 8.22 19.02
N PHE A 5 22.25 7.31 18.18
CA PHE A 5 21.41 6.59 17.22
C PHE A 5 20.46 5.56 17.87
N TYR A 6 20.83 5.02 19.04
CA TYR A 6 20.01 4.03 19.74
C TYR A 6 18.79 4.65 20.43
N ARG A 7 18.84 5.94 20.79
CA ARG A 7 17.72 6.64 21.46
C ARG A 7 16.59 7.07 20.51
N LEU A 8 16.90 7.38 19.24
CA LEU A 8 15.87 7.71 18.26
C LEU A 8 15.10 6.47 17.80
N PHE A 9 15.75 5.29 17.77
CA PHE A 9 15.10 4.04 17.39
C PHE A 9 14.04 3.59 18.43
N PHE A 10 14.26 3.88 19.71
CA PHE A 10 13.33 3.53 20.80
C PHE A 10 12.14 4.48 20.93
N VAL A 11 12.25 5.73 20.47
CA VAL A 11 11.15 6.71 20.56
C VAL A 11 10.09 6.42 19.48
N PHE A 12 10.47 5.92 18.34
CA PHE A 12 9.53 5.58 17.25
C PHE A 12 8.66 4.34 17.57
N ILE A 13 9.18 3.41 18.36
CA ILE A 13 8.42 2.20 18.79
C ILE A 13 7.41 2.53 19.93
N ARG A 14 7.57 3.65 20.63
CA ARG A 14 6.72 4.00 21.78
C ARG A 14 5.33 4.54 21.41
N HIS A 15 5.06 4.83 20.15
CA HIS A 15 3.73 5.27 19.68
C HIS A 15 2.85 4.15 19.13
N LEU A 16 3.39 2.95 18.95
CA LEU A 16 2.58 1.76 18.72
C LEU A 16 2.05 1.26 20.07
N LYS A 17 0.94 1.82 20.54
CA LYS A 17 0.11 1.20 21.59
C LYS A 17 -0.59 -0.06 21.02
N ALA A 18 0.19 -1.03 20.59
CA ALA A 18 -0.27 -2.40 20.54
C ALA A 18 -0.16 -2.94 21.97
N LYS A 19 -1.25 -3.46 22.53
CA LYS A 19 -1.20 -4.27 23.75
C LYS A 19 -0.08 -5.31 23.56
N PRO A 20 0.80 -5.54 24.56
CA PRO A 20 1.81 -6.58 24.46
C PRO A 20 1.09 -7.93 24.47
N CYS A 21 0.81 -8.47 23.31
CA CYS A 21 0.57 -9.88 23.14
C CYS A 21 1.94 -10.53 23.02
N SER A 22 2.29 -11.38 23.94
CA SER A 22 3.62 -11.95 24.19
C SER A 22 4.08 -13.00 23.15
N HIS A 23 3.74 -12.85 21.89
CA HIS A 23 4.28 -13.53 20.71
C HIS A 23 3.99 -12.67 19.48
N THR A 24 4.84 -11.70 19.19
CA THR A 24 4.89 -11.12 17.85
C THR A 24 5.28 -12.26 16.93
N SER A 25 4.38 -12.66 16.03
CA SER A 25 4.70 -13.74 15.10
C SER A 25 5.84 -13.31 14.18
N GLU A 26 6.69 -14.24 13.73
CA GLU A 26 7.75 -13.93 12.75
C GLU A 26 7.22 -13.16 11.55
N SER A 27 6.00 -13.44 11.14
CA SER A 27 5.32 -12.74 10.03
C SER A 27 5.05 -11.26 10.33
N GLU A 28 4.70 -10.91 11.57
CA GLU A 28 4.53 -9.50 11.98
C GLU A 28 5.87 -8.76 12.01
N ALA A 29 6.93 -9.41 12.48
CA ALA A 29 8.27 -8.84 12.49
C ALA A 29 8.80 -8.61 11.05
N LEU A 30 8.59 -9.55 10.14
CA LEU A 30 8.94 -9.42 8.73
C LEU A 30 8.15 -8.31 8.03
N LEU A 31 6.86 -8.20 8.32
CA LEU A 31 6.02 -7.14 7.76
C LEU A 31 6.46 -5.76 8.27
N ALA A 32 6.81 -5.65 9.55
CA ALA A 32 7.35 -4.42 10.12
C ALA A 32 8.69 -4.04 9.49
N ALA A 33 9.59 -5.01 9.28
CA ALA A 33 10.87 -4.79 8.61
C ALA A 33 10.68 -4.34 7.16
N ALA A 34 9.79 -4.97 6.40
CA ALA A 34 9.44 -4.57 5.04
C ALA A 34 8.89 -3.14 5.01
N THR A 35 7.93 -2.82 5.88
CA THR A 35 7.35 -1.47 6.00
C THR A 35 8.43 -0.42 6.29
N THR A 36 9.37 -0.75 7.18
CA THR A 36 10.50 0.12 7.51
C THR A 36 11.42 0.33 6.31
N ALA A 37 11.75 -0.73 5.57
CA ALA A 37 12.59 -0.64 4.37
C ALA A 37 11.94 0.25 3.30
N PHE A 38 10.65 0.07 3.04
CA PHE A 38 9.90 0.89 2.09
C PHE A 38 9.68 2.34 2.56
N ALA A 39 9.85 2.65 3.85
CA ALA A 39 9.78 4.03 4.33
C ALA A 39 10.93 4.92 3.80
N TYR A 40 12.04 4.31 3.37
CA TYR A 40 13.17 4.99 2.74
C TYR A 40 13.01 5.16 1.22
N LEU A 41 11.89 4.74 0.64
CA LEU A 41 11.58 4.85 -0.78
C LEU A 41 10.35 5.76 -0.98
N PRO A 42 10.54 7.09 -1.00
CA PRO A 42 9.43 8.05 -1.01
C PRO A 42 8.55 7.97 -2.27
N ASP A 43 9.10 7.44 -3.38
CA ASP A 43 8.41 7.31 -4.66
C ASP A 43 7.68 5.98 -4.81
N VAL A 44 7.78 5.10 -3.81
CA VAL A 44 7.17 3.77 -3.83
C VAL A 44 6.17 3.67 -2.71
N CYS A 45 4.90 3.53 -3.05
CA CYS A 45 3.86 3.17 -2.11
C CYS A 45 3.95 1.68 -1.80
N PHE A 46 3.95 1.33 -0.50
CA PHE A 46 3.86 -0.03 -0.02
C PHE A 46 2.65 -0.17 0.90
N PHE A 47 1.89 -1.23 0.73
CA PHE A 47 0.78 -1.58 1.60
C PHE A 47 0.67 -3.10 1.78
N ALA A 48 0.03 -3.52 2.86
CA ALA A 48 -0.34 -4.90 3.08
C ALA A 48 -1.76 -4.99 3.63
N LYS A 49 -2.47 -6.05 3.27
CA LYS A 49 -3.84 -6.33 3.68
C LYS A 49 -3.98 -7.77 4.19
N ASP A 50 -4.90 -7.99 5.11
CA ASP A 50 -5.34 -9.31 5.52
C ASP A 50 -6.21 -9.98 4.44
N LYS A 51 -6.63 -11.23 4.68
CA LYS A 51 -7.51 -11.96 3.75
C LYS A 51 -8.89 -11.33 3.55
N ALA A 52 -9.31 -10.51 4.49
CA ALA A 52 -10.59 -9.78 4.41
C ALA A 52 -10.45 -8.44 3.67
N GLY A 53 -9.26 -8.13 3.13
CA GLY A 53 -8.97 -6.89 2.41
C GLY A 53 -8.77 -5.68 3.32
N ARG A 54 -8.53 -5.89 4.62
CA ARG A 54 -8.27 -4.81 5.58
C ARG A 54 -6.79 -4.49 5.61
N PHE A 55 -6.45 -3.21 5.57
CA PHE A 55 -5.07 -2.75 5.68
C PHE A 55 -4.47 -3.11 7.04
N ILE A 56 -3.28 -3.71 7.01
CA ILE A 56 -2.49 -4.11 8.18
C ILE A 56 -1.12 -3.46 8.23
N ALA A 57 -0.65 -2.92 7.11
CA ALA A 57 0.59 -2.14 7.05
C ALA A 57 0.59 -1.20 5.84
N ALA A 58 1.31 -0.10 5.95
CA ALA A 58 1.60 0.81 4.85
C ALA A 58 2.82 1.67 5.18
N ASN A 59 3.55 2.09 4.15
CA ASN A 59 4.62 3.06 4.31
C ASN A 59 4.07 4.51 4.26
N PRO A 60 4.87 5.51 4.63
CA PRO A 60 4.45 6.92 4.61
C PRO A 60 3.96 7.40 3.24
N ALA A 61 4.53 6.91 2.14
CA ALA A 61 4.11 7.28 0.79
C ALA A 61 2.67 6.83 0.51
N PHE A 62 2.29 5.62 0.92
CA PHE A 62 0.91 5.14 0.77
C PHE A 62 -0.07 5.88 1.69
N LEU A 63 0.31 6.19 2.93
CA LEU A 63 -0.51 7.01 3.83
C LEU A 63 -0.80 8.37 3.22
N LYS A 64 0.22 9.04 2.69
CA LYS A 64 0.07 10.34 1.99
C LYS A 64 -0.87 10.22 0.77
N LEU A 65 -0.79 9.11 0.03
CA LEU A 65 -1.67 8.83 -1.09
C LEU A 65 -3.14 8.75 -0.66
N CYS A 66 -3.40 8.14 0.50
CA CYS A 66 -4.74 8.06 1.11
C CYS A 66 -5.18 9.36 1.83
N GLY A 67 -4.32 10.39 1.86
CA GLY A 67 -4.59 11.64 2.59
C GLY A 67 -4.43 11.50 4.10
N LEU A 68 -3.67 10.52 4.56
CA LEU A 68 -3.44 10.19 5.97
C LEU A 68 -2.01 10.54 6.41
N SER A 69 -1.83 10.75 7.71
CA SER A 69 -0.53 10.96 8.35
C SER A 69 -0.21 9.89 9.41
N ASP A 70 -1.19 9.14 9.85
CA ASP A 70 -1.04 8.11 10.88
C ASP A 70 -1.54 6.75 10.35
N LEU A 71 -0.74 5.70 10.58
CA LEU A 71 -1.09 4.32 10.22
C LEU A 71 -2.33 3.83 10.99
N ASN A 72 -2.58 4.34 12.20
CA ASN A 72 -3.77 3.97 12.98
C ASN A 72 -5.09 4.35 12.27
N ASP A 73 -5.08 5.41 11.47
CA ASP A 73 -6.25 5.84 10.69
C ASP A 73 -6.52 4.93 9.49
N LEU A 74 -5.50 4.19 9.03
CA LEU A 74 -5.59 3.21 7.95
C LEU A 74 -5.91 1.80 8.45
N PHE A 75 -5.37 1.43 9.62
CA PHE A 75 -5.40 0.06 10.13
C PHE A 75 -6.82 -0.47 10.26
N GLY A 76 -7.08 -1.65 9.69
CA GLY A 76 -8.39 -2.31 9.73
C GLY A 76 -9.42 -1.75 8.75
N LYS A 77 -9.13 -0.66 8.05
CA LYS A 77 -9.96 -0.09 6.99
C LYS A 77 -9.78 -0.86 5.68
N THR A 78 -10.64 -0.59 4.71
CA THR A 78 -10.64 -1.17 3.37
C THR A 78 -10.48 -0.09 2.30
N ASP A 79 -10.36 -0.47 1.05
CA ASP A 79 -10.31 0.50 -0.06
C ASP A 79 -11.54 1.39 -0.14
N LEU A 80 -12.71 0.90 0.30
CA LEU A 80 -13.96 1.67 0.30
C LEU A 80 -13.93 2.88 1.24
N ASP A 81 -13.05 2.88 2.22
CA ASP A 81 -12.91 3.99 3.16
C ASP A 81 -12.10 5.17 2.55
N PHE A 82 -11.31 4.93 1.50
CA PHE A 82 -10.37 5.91 0.95
C PHE A 82 -10.58 6.25 -0.52
N PHE A 83 -11.18 5.34 -1.29
CA PHE A 83 -11.32 5.49 -2.74
C PHE A 83 -12.79 5.53 -3.18
N PRO A 84 -13.11 6.17 -4.31
CA PRO A 84 -14.44 6.11 -4.90
C PRO A 84 -14.90 4.67 -5.08
N LYS A 85 -16.19 4.40 -4.82
CA LYS A 85 -16.75 3.04 -4.73
C LYS A 85 -16.39 2.14 -5.92
N LYS A 86 -16.55 2.63 -7.17
CA LYS A 86 -16.19 1.85 -8.37
C LYS A 86 -14.73 1.42 -8.35
N ARG A 87 -13.82 2.35 -8.01
CA ARG A 87 -12.39 2.12 -7.96
C ARG A 87 -12.01 1.14 -6.84
N ALA A 88 -12.53 1.36 -5.65
CA ALA A 88 -12.33 0.46 -4.52
C ALA A 88 -12.76 -0.98 -4.85
N GLN A 89 -13.88 -1.15 -5.55
CA GLN A 89 -14.36 -2.47 -5.96
C GLN A 89 -13.39 -3.17 -6.93
N LEU A 90 -12.75 -2.45 -7.85
CA LEU A 90 -11.72 -3.00 -8.74
C LEU A 90 -10.49 -3.46 -7.94
N TYR A 91 -9.99 -2.61 -7.03
CA TYR A 91 -8.86 -2.97 -6.17
C TYR A 91 -9.16 -4.21 -5.33
N MET A 92 -10.34 -4.27 -4.71
CA MET A 92 -10.78 -5.42 -3.91
C MET A 92 -10.98 -6.68 -4.75
N HIS A 93 -11.41 -6.55 -6.01
CA HIS A 93 -11.52 -7.68 -6.94
C HIS A 93 -10.14 -8.29 -7.22
N ASP A 94 -9.16 -7.47 -7.55
CA ASP A 94 -7.79 -7.90 -7.81
C ASP A 94 -7.14 -8.49 -6.56
N ASP A 95 -7.35 -7.86 -5.40
CA ASP A 95 -6.86 -8.34 -4.11
C ASP A 95 -7.40 -9.74 -3.81
N ARG A 96 -8.71 -9.94 -4.02
CA ARG A 96 -9.36 -11.25 -3.85
C ARG A 96 -8.75 -12.29 -4.78
N LYS A 97 -8.53 -11.95 -6.05
CA LYS A 97 -7.89 -12.85 -7.02
C LYS A 97 -6.51 -13.29 -6.53
N VAL A 98 -5.68 -12.38 -6.02
CA VAL A 98 -4.36 -12.72 -5.46
C VAL A 98 -4.48 -13.64 -4.25
N VAL A 99 -5.40 -13.35 -3.33
CA VAL A 99 -5.59 -14.14 -2.11
C VAL A 99 -6.16 -15.54 -2.40
N GLU A 100 -7.08 -15.67 -3.34
CA GLU A 100 -7.72 -16.93 -3.69
C GLU A 100 -6.81 -17.85 -4.52
N THR A 101 -6.06 -17.27 -5.47
CA THR A 101 -5.25 -18.06 -6.41
C THR A 101 -3.80 -18.21 -5.99
N GLY A 102 -3.30 -17.32 -5.11
CA GLY A 102 -1.88 -17.23 -4.80
C GLY A 102 -1.01 -16.69 -5.95
N VAL A 103 -1.63 -16.28 -7.05
CA VAL A 103 -0.93 -15.75 -8.23
C VAL A 103 -0.77 -14.24 -8.07
N LYS A 104 0.47 -13.75 -8.26
CA LYS A 104 0.76 -12.32 -8.26
C LYS A 104 0.15 -11.63 -9.48
N LEU A 105 -0.24 -10.38 -9.33
CA LEU A 105 -0.59 -9.47 -10.41
C LEU A 105 0.56 -8.47 -10.56
N GLU A 106 1.23 -8.46 -11.71
CA GLU A 106 2.40 -7.63 -11.95
C GLU A 106 2.10 -6.51 -12.93
N ASN A 107 2.67 -5.33 -12.65
CA ASN A 107 2.72 -4.19 -13.56
C ASN A 107 1.34 -3.79 -14.10
N GLN A 108 0.31 -3.84 -13.25
CA GLN A 108 -1.01 -3.36 -13.60
C GLN A 108 -0.98 -1.83 -13.64
N MET A 109 -1.32 -1.25 -14.77
CA MET A 109 -1.50 0.19 -14.90
C MET A 109 -2.90 0.57 -14.47
N GLU A 110 -2.99 1.44 -13.48
CA GLU A 110 -4.25 1.85 -12.87
C GLU A 110 -4.32 3.38 -12.79
N PRO A 111 -5.40 4.01 -13.23
CA PRO A 111 -5.66 5.40 -12.91
C PRO A 111 -6.03 5.50 -11.44
N MET A 112 -5.36 6.38 -10.70
CA MET A 112 -5.63 6.64 -9.29
C MET A 112 -6.04 8.09 -9.10
N PRO A 113 -7.16 8.36 -8.41
CA PRO A 113 -7.50 9.72 -8.02
C PRO A 113 -6.41 10.30 -7.12
N PHE A 114 -5.85 11.44 -7.51
CA PHE A 114 -4.84 12.15 -6.75
C PHE A 114 -5.33 13.56 -6.43
N GLY A 115 -5.68 13.81 -5.19
CA GLY A 115 -6.30 15.06 -4.77
C GLY A 115 -7.70 15.27 -5.38
N LYS A 116 -8.18 16.53 -5.41
CA LYS A 116 -9.56 16.85 -5.79
C LYS A 116 -9.85 16.84 -7.31
N SER A 117 -8.83 16.91 -8.16
CA SER A 117 -9.01 17.11 -9.61
C SER A 117 -7.97 16.42 -10.49
N ASN A 118 -6.98 15.76 -9.94
CA ASN A 118 -5.92 15.10 -10.71
C ASN A 118 -6.08 13.58 -10.65
N THR A 119 -5.76 12.93 -11.76
CA THR A 119 -5.62 11.47 -11.85
C THR A 119 -4.14 11.19 -12.07
N ALA A 120 -3.56 10.37 -11.22
CA ALA A 120 -2.23 9.82 -11.41
C ALA A 120 -2.34 8.48 -12.15
N LEU A 121 -1.38 8.17 -12.99
CA LEU A 121 -1.22 6.82 -13.54
C LEU A 121 -0.20 6.10 -12.67
N ILE A 122 -0.64 5.04 -12.01
CA ILE A 122 0.22 4.22 -11.17
C ILE A 122 0.46 2.86 -11.79
N MET A 123 1.63 2.30 -11.54
CA MET A 123 1.95 0.91 -11.84
C MET A 123 1.97 0.12 -10.54
N THR A 124 1.07 -0.85 -10.43
CA THR A 124 0.88 -1.64 -9.22
C THR A 124 1.29 -3.10 -9.45
N THR A 125 1.99 -3.67 -8.48
CA THR A 125 2.24 -5.11 -8.38
C THR A 125 1.70 -5.59 -7.05
N LYS A 126 0.85 -6.62 -7.08
CA LYS A 126 0.23 -7.25 -5.91
C LYS A 126 0.69 -8.71 -5.81
N PHE A 127 1.03 -9.17 -4.63
CA PHE A 127 1.52 -10.53 -4.39
C PHE A 127 1.02 -11.09 -3.05
N PRO A 128 0.87 -12.43 -2.93
CA PRO A 128 0.39 -13.03 -1.72
C PRO A 128 1.43 -12.92 -0.60
N LEU A 129 0.97 -12.64 0.61
CA LEU A 129 1.76 -12.79 1.83
C LEU A 129 1.63 -14.23 2.32
N LEU A 130 2.77 -14.90 2.46
CA LEU A 130 2.83 -16.31 2.83
C LEU A 130 3.38 -16.48 4.25
N SER A 131 2.82 -17.41 4.99
CA SER A 131 3.45 -17.92 6.22
C SER A 131 4.68 -18.76 5.91
N ALA A 132 5.49 -19.07 6.92
CA ALA A 132 6.65 -19.96 6.78
C ALA A 132 6.32 -21.36 6.20
N VAL A 133 5.06 -21.79 6.33
CA VAL A 133 4.56 -23.07 5.78
C VAL A 133 3.78 -22.90 4.46
N GLY A 134 3.91 -21.75 3.79
CA GLY A 134 3.31 -21.49 2.48
C GLY A 134 1.82 -21.18 2.49
N ARG A 135 1.19 -20.97 3.65
CA ARG A 135 -0.22 -20.56 3.70
C ARG A 135 -0.36 -19.07 3.42
N ILE A 136 -1.32 -18.71 2.57
CA ILE A 136 -1.65 -17.31 2.30
C ILE A 136 -2.23 -16.68 3.57
N LEU A 137 -1.63 -15.58 4.02
CA LEU A 137 -2.05 -14.77 5.17
C LEU A 137 -2.84 -13.53 4.76
N GLY A 138 -2.63 -13.08 3.53
CA GLY A 138 -3.17 -11.88 2.94
C GLY A 138 -2.42 -11.55 1.66
N LEU A 139 -2.31 -10.28 1.36
CA LEU A 139 -1.52 -9.79 0.22
C LEU A 139 -0.68 -8.57 0.61
N ALA A 140 0.36 -8.30 -0.16
CA ALA A 140 1.03 -7.01 -0.17
C ALA A 140 1.05 -6.44 -1.59
N GLY A 141 1.19 -5.13 -1.68
CA GLY A 141 1.31 -4.43 -2.94
C GLY A 141 2.35 -3.33 -2.89
N ILE A 142 2.97 -3.11 -4.03
CA ILE A 142 3.80 -1.94 -4.29
C ILE A 142 3.22 -1.18 -5.47
N ALA A 143 3.19 0.16 -5.37
CA ALA A 143 2.71 1.02 -6.43
C ALA A 143 3.67 2.19 -6.65
N ARG A 144 3.85 2.58 -7.90
CA ARG A 144 4.68 3.73 -8.30
C ARG A 144 3.88 4.67 -9.17
N ASN A 145 4.03 5.96 -8.93
CA ASN A 145 3.47 6.97 -9.81
C ASN A 145 4.36 7.08 -11.07
N LEU A 146 3.79 6.81 -12.23
CA LEU A 146 4.52 6.88 -13.50
C LEU A 146 4.75 8.31 -13.96
N LEU A 147 3.99 9.28 -13.43
CA LEU A 147 4.05 10.68 -13.83
C LEU A 147 5.16 11.47 -13.11
N GLU A 148 5.59 11.01 -11.94
CA GLU A 148 6.67 11.67 -11.19
C GLU A 148 8.08 11.28 -11.69
N THR A 149 8.19 10.19 -12.43
CA THR A 149 9.49 9.63 -12.88
C THR A 149 9.95 10.10 -14.25
N SER A 150 9.15 10.86 -15.01
CA SER A 150 9.54 11.26 -16.37
C SER A 150 9.13 12.69 -16.75
N VAL A 151 9.99 13.32 -17.56
CA VAL A 151 9.79 14.63 -18.20
C VAL A 151 8.61 14.64 -19.22
N GLN A 152 7.90 13.53 -19.40
CA GLN A 152 6.77 13.35 -20.35
C GLN A 152 5.41 13.44 -19.65
N SER A 153 5.24 14.34 -18.70
CA SER A 153 4.06 14.38 -17.82
C SER A 153 2.73 14.74 -18.51
N SER A 154 2.72 15.43 -19.67
CA SER A 154 1.47 15.89 -20.30
C SER A 154 0.72 14.76 -21.03
N GLU A 155 1.39 13.97 -21.84
CA GLU A 155 0.79 12.88 -22.62
C GLU A 155 0.29 11.74 -21.71
N MET A 156 1.06 11.39 -20.67
CA MET A 156 0.67 10.39 -19.69
C MET A 156 -0.51 10.84 -18.84
N ASN A 157 -0.63 12.13 -18.51
CA ASN A 157 -1.79 12.69 -17.84
C ASN A 157 -3.06 12.61 -18.70
N GLU A 158 -2.93 12.84 -19.99
CA GLU A 158 -4.04 12.74 -20.94
C GLU A 158 -4.50 11.29 -21.11
N PHE A 159 -3.55 10.36 -21.19
CA PHE A 159 -3.83 8.93 -21.21
C PHE A 159 -4.54 8.44 -19.94
N ALA A 160 -4.07 8.86 -18.76
CA ALA A 160 -4.70 8.53 -17.49
C ALA A 160 -6.16 9.04 -17.40
N LYS A 161 -6.43 10.24 -17.88
CA LYS A 161 -7.78 10.81 -17.96
C LYS A 161 -8.68 10.02 -18.90
N THR A 162 -8.13 9.55 -20.02
CA THR A 162 -8.86 8.76 -21.01
C THR A 162 -9.29 7.42 -20.43
N ILE A 163 -8.38 6.72 -19.73
CA ILE A 163 -8.71 5.45 -19.05
C ILE A 163 -9.79 5.67 -17.98
N ASP A 164 -9.62 6.68 -17.13
CA ASP A 164 -10.61 7.00 -16.07
C ASP A 164 -11.99 7.34 -16.65
N HIS A 165 -12.02 7.97 -17.84
CA HIS A 165 -13.26 8.25 -18.55
C HIS A 165 -13.94 6.98 -19.07
N ILE A 166 -13.19 6.06 -19.65
CA ILE A 166 -13.72 4.78 -20.17
C ILE A 166 -14.28 3.91 -19.04
N GLU A 167 -13.64 3.89 -17.87
CA GLU A 167 -14.08 3.07 -16.74
C GLU A 167 -15.30 3.65 -16.00
N ARG A 168 -15.72 4.88 -16.31
CA ARG A 168 -16.94 5.51 -15.75
C ARG A 168 -18.24 5.09 -16.47
N PHE A 169 -18.13 4.45 -17.63
CA PHE A 169 -19.26 3.89 -18.39
C PHE A 169 -19.39 2.39 -18.18
#